data_eac55d48525ca2caa63903f9a9169bac
#
_entry.id   eac55d48525ca2caa63903f9a9169bac
#
_cell.length_a   1.000
_cell.length_b   1.000
_cell.length_c   1.000
_cell.angle_alpha   90.00
_cell.angle_beta   90.00
_cell.angle_gamma   90.00
#
_symmetry.space_group_name_H-M   'P 1'
#
loop_
_entity.id
_entity.type
_entity.pdbx_description
1 polymer ?
#
loop_
_entity_poly.entity_id
_entity_poly.type
_entity_poly.pdbx_seq_one_letter_code
_entity_poly.pdbx_strand_id
1 'polypeptide(L)'
;RTPHPAMTEVKYAHQNVGFEAIDPAAGKFLVKNRFYFTNLKKYMISYTVKANGKTIKGGKVSLDIEPQGSKELNINLNGLKPKAGTEYFVDFVVTTTEPEPLIPAGHDIASEQFRLPIKPLAMTGHKASGKTTVSTDGDIITVLSPRMQFVFNKRSGLVTSYKVNGTEYFAEGFGIQPNFWRAPTDNDYGNGGPKREQIWKQSSKNFNVADVTTTTDGNKTVLTVNYLLAAGNLYIMKYTIYPDGVVHAGITFTSTDMKAADTEVSEATLMATFTPGQDAQRLASSKLNVPRIGVRFHLPSDMNQVEYFGRGPGENYIDRNASSFVDLYRTTADQMYTNNYVRPQENGHRTDTRWVELTRKGGKGLLIRADSTIGFNALRNSVEDFDSEEAISRPRQWTNFTPEEVANHNEEKAKNVIRRMTHVNDITPRNFVEVCIDMKQQGIAGYDSWGDRPLPEHTLPANKEYHWGFTLMPVK
;
A
#
# COMPACT_ATOMS: atom_id res chain seq x y z
N ARG A 1 7.66 -20.81 16.90
CA ARG A 1 6.44 -20.20 16.35
C ARG A 1 6.75 -18.74 15.99
N THR A 2 6.36 -18.31 14.82
CA THR A 2 6.52 -16.91 14.39
C THR A 2 5.27 -16.12 14.78
N PRO A 3 5.40 -14.90 15.35
CA PRO A 3 4.25 -14.06 15.65
C PRO A 3 3.45 -13.72 14.39
N HIS A 4 2.12 -13.63 14.52
CA HIS A 4 1.27 -13.11 13.46
C HIS A 4 1.65 -11.64 13.15
N PRO A 5 1.56 -11.15 11.89
CA PRO A 5 1.95 -9.78 11.53
C PRO A 5 1.28 -8.67 12.34
N ALA A 6 0.04 -8.89 12.83
CA ALA A 6 -0.66 -7.93 13.69
C ALA A 6 -0.05 -7.78 15.10
N MET A 7 0.85 -8.68 15.53
CA MET A 7 1.35 -8.64 16.92
C MET A 7 2.23 -7.43 17.22
N THR A 8 2.83 -6.80 16.23
CA THR A 8 3.54 -5.52 16.42
C THR A 8 2.59 -4.41 16.81
N GLU A 9 1.42 -4.35 16.18
CA GLU A 9 0.37 -3.38 16.50
C GLU A 9 -0.23 -3.65 17.88
N VAL A 10 -0.47 -4.93 18.24
CA VAL A 10 -0.92 -5.32 19.58
C VAL A 10 0.10 -4.86 20.65
N LYS A 11 1.40 -5.10 20.42
CA LYS A 11 2.46 -4.62 21.32
C LYS A 11 2.40 -3.11 21.51
N TYR A 12 2.25 -2.35 20.42
CA TYR A 12 2.16 -0.89 20.47
C TYR A 12 0.90 -0.43 21.21
N ALA A 13 -0.25 -0.99 20.92
CA ALA A 13 -1.53 -0.62 21.54
C ALA A 13 -1.56 -0.90 23.05
N HIS A 14 -0.86 -1.94 23.52
CA HIS A 14 -0.82 -2.36 24.92
C HIS A 14 0.38 -1.84 25.70
N GLN A 15 1.19 -0.95 25.15
CA GLN A 15 2.36 -0.39 25.85
C GLN A 15 1.97 0.43 27.09
N ASN A 16 2.73 0.27 28.17
CA ASN A 16 2.47 0.94 29.45
C ASN A 16 3.17 2.30 29.61
N VAL A 17 3.88 2.77 28.59
CA VAL A 17 4.44 4.12 28.53
C VAL A 17 3.85 4.83 27.33
N GLY A 18 3.24 5.99 27.57
CA GLY A 18 2.66 6.81 26.52
C GLY A 18 3.42 8.11 26.34
N PHE A 19 3.36 8.63 25.13
CA PHE A 19 3.90 9.95 24.80
C PHE A 19 2.80 10.80 24.16
N GLU A 20 2.80 12.09 24.49
CA GLU A 20 1.91 13.09 23.87
C GLU A 20 2.72 14.32 23.47
N ALA A 21 2.41 14.90 22.32
CA ALA A 21 3.01 16.16 21.90
C ALA A 21 2.30 17.34 22.58
N ILE A 22 3.01 18.10 23.43
CA ILE A 22 2.51 19.34 24.03
C ILE A 22 2.79 20.52 23.09
N ASP A 23 4.05 20.72 22.76
CA ASP A 23 4.54 21.68 21.78
C ASP A 23 5.72 21.06 21.03
N PRO A 24 5.45 20.28 20.00
CA PRO A 24 6.50 19.60 19.25
C PRO A 24 7.42 20.56 18.48
N ALA A 25 7.00 21.80 18.21
CA ALA A 25 7.87 22.82 17.62
C ALA A 25 8.96 23.27 18.60
N ALA A 26 8.62 23.39 19.88
CA ALA A 26 9.54 23.72 20.95
C ALA A 26 10.26 22.50 21.53
N GLY A 27 9.94 21.27 21.07
CA GLY A 27 10.51 20.03 21.58
C GLY A 27 9.92 19.57 22.92
N LYS A 28 8.66 19.95 23.22
CA LYS A 28 7.98 19.61 24.48
C LYS A 28 7.01 18.46 24.30
N PHE A 29 7.21 17.41 25.09
CA PHE A 29 6.41 16.18 25.09
C PHE A 29 6.01 15.80 26.51
N LEU A 30 4.88 15.13 26.67
CA LEU A 30 4.45 14.55 27.93
C LEU A 30 4.73 13.05 27.89
N VAL A 31 5.42 12.55 28.92
CA VAL A 31 5.61 11.11 29.16
C VAL A 31 4.62 10.66 30.22
N LYS A 32 3.82 9.65 29.91
CA LYS A 32 2.79 9.07 30.80
C LYS A 32 3.21 7.68 31.26
N ASN A 33 3.22 7.47 32.54
CA ASN A 33 3.38 6.16 33.15
C ASN A 33 2.00 5.51 33.35
N ARG A 34 1.69 4.48 32.56
CA ARG A 34 0.44 3.72 32.65
C ARG A 34 0.57 2.46 33.51
N PHE A 35 1.76 2.17 34.06
CA PHE A 35 1.93 1.09 35.02
C PHE A 35 1.18 1.40 36.32
N TYR A 36 0.74 0.38 37.01
CA TYR A 36 0.10 0.51 38.32
C TYR A 36 1.08 0.41 39.48
N PHE A 37 2.24 -0.27 39.29
CA PHE A 37 3.14 -0.62 40.36
C PHE A 37 4.63 -0.33 40.05
N THR A 38 4.93 0.18 38.86
CA THR A 38 6.33 0.34 38.42
C THR A 38 6.63 1.79 38.10
N ASN A 39 7.64 2.35 38.75
CA ASN A 39 8.17 3.68 38.48
C ASN A 39 9.03 3.64 37.20
N LEU A 40 8.92 4.66 36.33
CA LEU A 40 9.64 4.71 35.05
C LEU A 40 11.15 4.91 35.19
N LYS A 41 11.70 5.29 36.36
CA LYS A 41 13.15 5.33 36.59
C LYS A 41 13.87 3.99 36.33
N LYS A 42 13.10 2.89 36.33
CA LYS A 42 13.58 1.55 36.01
C LYS A 42 14.01 1.40 34.55
N TYR A 43 13.54 2.28 33.67
CA TYR A 43 13.72 2.19 32.23
C TYR A 43 14.54 3.36 31.69
N MET A 44 15.11 3.18 30.49
CA MET A 44 15.80 4.20 29.73
C MET A 44 14.92 4.69 28.57
N ILE A 45 14.70 5.98 28.49
CA ILE A 45 14.06 6.62 27.34
C ILE A 45 15.16 7.14 26.41
N SER A 46 15.21 6.64 25.20
CA SER A 46 16.05 7.17 24.13
C SER A 46 15.19 8.00 23.18
N TYR A 47 15.70 9.12 22.69
CA TYR A 47 15.07 9.86 21.60
C TYR A 47 16.03 10.04 20.44
N THR A 48 15.48 10.05 19.23
CA THR A 48 16.22 10.24 17.98
C THR A 48 15.48 11.22 17.08
N VAL A 49 16.13 12.31 16.70
CA VAL A 49 15.60 13.28 15.74
C VAL A 49 16.15 12.92 14.35
N LYS A 50 15.25 12.77 13.38
CA LYS A 50 15.57 12.35 12.03
C LYS A 50 15.14 13.38 10.99
N ALA A 51 15.91 13.50 9.91
CA ALA A 51 15.57 14.26 8.71
C ALA A 51 15.48 13.28 7.54
N ASN A 52 14.28 13.04 6.98
CA ASN A 52 14.02 12.03 5.95
C ASN A 52 14.67 10.67 6.28
N GLY A 53 14.46 10.17 7.51
CA GLY A 53 14.98 8.89 7.98
C GLY A 53 16.46 8.90 8.40
N LYS A 54 17.20 9.99 8.19
CA LYS A 54 18.60 10.10 8.64
C LYS A 54 18.67 10.73 10.03
N THR A 55 19.26 10.04 10.98
CA THR A 55 19.50 10.57 12.34
C THR A 55 20.39 11.80 12.30
N ILE A 56 19.95 12.87 12.94
CA ILE A 56 20.68 14.15 13.05
C ILE A 56 20.97 14.56 14.49
N LYS A 57 20.15 14.11 15.45
CA LYS A 57 20.33 14.31 16.86
C LYS A 57 19.77 13.11 17.63
N GLY A 58 20.18 12.97 18.87
CA GLY A 58 19.63 11.98 19.79
C GLY A 58 20.13 12.17 21.20
N GLY A 59 19.49 11.49 22.13
CA GLY A 59 19.87 11.50 23.54
C GLY A 59 19.16 10.42 24.33
N LYS A 60 19.54 10.29 25.60
CA LYS A 60 18.94 9.36 26.55
C LYS A 60 18.58 10.10 27.81
N VAL A 61 17.49 9.69 28.44
CA VAL A 61 17.02 10.26 29.71
C VAL A 61 16.34 9.17 30.53
N SER A 62 16.60 9.19 31.85
CA SER A 62 15.80 8.45 32.82
C SER A 62 14.87 9.43 33.51
N LEU A 63 13.61 9.09 33.62
CA LEU A 63 12.60 9.92 34.26
C LEU A 63 12.03 9.20 35.48
N ASP A 64 12.08 9.91 36.63
CA ASP A 64 11.38 9.47 37.84
C ASP A 64 9.92 9.90 37.71
N ILE A 65 9.04 8.93 37.34
CA ILE A 65 7.60 9.11 37.18
C ILE A 65 6.90 7.96 37.92
N GLU A 66 6.20 8.30 38.97
CA GLU A 66 5.43 7.36 39.78
C GLU A 66 4.32 6.66 38.92
N PRO A 67 3.86 5.46 39.34
CA PRO A 67 2.73 4.80 38.70
C PRO A 67 1.55 5.75 38.51
N GLN A 68 0.92 5.70 37.33
CA GLN A 68 -0.20 6.56 36.90
C GLN A 68 0.14 8.05 36.83
N GLY A 69 1.42 8.42 36.99
CA GLY A 69 1.89 9.80 36.87
C GLY A 69 2.29 10.20 35.46
N SER A 70 2.61 11.47 35.30
CA SER A 70 3.15 12.02 34.05
C SER A 70 4.18 13.12 34.33
N LYS A 71 5.07 13.33 33.32
CA LYS A 71 6.11 14.37 33.44
C LYS A 71 6.44 14.91 32.04
N GLU A 72 6.70 16.22 31.97
CA GLU A 72 7.17 16.86 30.76
C GLU A 72 8.61 16.46 30.46
N LEU A 73 8.86 16.14 29.18
CA LEU A 73 10.17 15.89 28.59
C LEU A 73 10.47 16.96 27.56
N ASN A 74 11.55 17.67 27.74
CA ASN A 74 12.03 18.69 26.83
C ASN A 74 13.26 18.17 26.09
N ILE A 75 13.21 18.18 24.76
CA ILE A 75 14.33 17.84 23.87
C ILE A 75 14.81 19.06 23.10
N ASN A 76 16.13 19.17 22.90
CA ASN A 76 16.70 20.30 22.20
C ASN A 76 16.57 20.14 20.65
N LEU A 77 15.69 20.93 20.04
CA LEU A 77 15.48 21.01 18.59
C LEU A 77 16.16 22.20 17.91
N ASN A 78 16.99 22.97 18.67
CA ASN A 78 17.67 24.14 18.12
C ASN A 78 18.50 23.80 16.87
N GLY A 79 18.46 24.70 15.87
CA GLY A 79 19.20 24.54 14.60
C GLY A 79 18.47 23.74 13.53
N LEU A 80 17.28 23.18 13.80
CA LEU A 80 16.42 22.64 12.75
C LEU A 80 15.84 23.78 11.93
N LYS A 81 15.97 23.68 10.61
CA LYS A 81 15.47 24.70 9.66
C LYS A 81 14.72 24.01 8.52
N PRO A 82 13.67 24.64 7.97
CA PRO A 82 13.03 24.16 6.75
C PRO A 82 14.05 23.94 5.62
N LYS A 83 13.96 22.78 4.95
CA LYS A 83 14.74 22.44 3.77
C LYS A 83 13.80 21.90 2.69
N ALA A 84 14.19 22.00 1.43
CA ALA A 84 13.41 21.49 0.31
C ALA A 84 13.16 19.97 0.48
N GLY A 85 11.88 19.56 0.43
CA GLY A 85 11.46 18.16 0.50
C GLY A 85 11.88 17.43 1.77
N THR A 86 12.21 18.13 2.87
CA THR A 86 12.70 17.51 4.11
C THR A 86 11.63 17.51 5.19
N GLU A 87 11.25 16.33 5.65
CA GLU A 87 10.42 16.11 6.82
C GLU A 87 11.28 15.74 8.04
N TYR A 88 10.87 16.22 9.20
CA TYR A 88 11.55 15.92 10.46
C TYR A 88 10.64 15.10 11.36
N PHE A 89 11.23 14.08 12.00
CA PHE A 89 10.55 13.21 12.95
C PHE A 89 11.38 13.12 14.22
N VAL A 90 10.71 12.87 15.34
CA VAL A 90 11.33 12.43 16.59
C VAL A 90 10.74 11.09 16.97
N ASP A 91 11.61 10.12 17.21
CA ASP A 91 11.27 8.80 17.71
C ASP A 91 11.67 8.71 19.17
N PHE A 92 10.80 8.15 20.00
CA PHE A 92 11.06 7.76 21.37
C PHE A 92 11.04 6.24 21.47
N VAL A 93 12.01 5.67 22.20
CA VAL A 93 12.06 4.24 22.51
C VAL A 93 12.37 4.08 23.99
N VAL A 94 11.58 3.29 24.68
CA VAL A 94 11.75 2.96 26.08
C VAL A 94 12.26 1.54 26.22
N THR A 95 13.41 1.37 26.85
CA THR A 95 14.07 0.07 26.98
C THR A 95 14.28 -0.33 28.44
N THR A 96 14.28 -1.63 28.71
CA THR A 96 14.74 -2.19 29.98
C THR A 96 16.22 -1.88 30.19
N THR A 97 16.63 -1.50 31.40
CA THR A 97 18.05 -1.28 31.77
C THR A 97 18.69 -2.56 32.29
N GLU A 98 17.91 -3.38 32.99
CA GLU A 98 18.31 -4.65 33.55
C GLU A 98 17.47 -5.80 32.97
N PRO A 99 17.98 -7.04 32.98
CA PRO A 99 17.19 -8.18 32.55
C PRO A 99 16.07 -8.49 33.56
N GLU A 100 14.92 -8.86 33.05
CA GLU A 100 13.77 -9.38 33.82
C GLU A 100 13.49 -10.85 33.39
N PRO A 101 12.67 -11.61 34.13
CA PRO A 101 12.30 -12.95 33.70
C PRO A 101 11.72 -12.92 32.29
N LEU A 102 12.32 -13.67 31.36
CA LEU A 102 11.97 -13.76 29.94
C LEU A 102 12.18 -12.48 29.11
N ILE A 103 12.70 -11.39 29.69
CA ILE A 103 12.93 -10.11 29.01
C ILE A 103 14.40 -9.70 29.20
N PRO A 104 15.20 -9.62 28.12
CA PRO A 104 16.60 -9.20 28.25
C PRO A 104 16.73 -7.70 28.54
N ALA A 105 17.87 -7.28 29.05
CA ALA A 105 18.24 -5.86 29.08
C ALA A 105 18.26 -5.29 27.66
N GLY A 106 17.84 -4.04 27.49
CA GLY A 106 17.75 -3.39 26.18
C GLY A 106 16.50 -3.77 25.37
N HIS A 107 15.56 -4.52 25.96
CA HIS A 107 14.30 -4.85 25.28
C HIS A 107 13.38 -3.62 25.19
N ASP A 108 12.85 -3.36 23.99
CA ASP A 108 11.91 -2.27 23.75
C ASP A 108 10.54 -2.60 24.37
N ILE A 109 10.11 -1.79 25.33
CA ILE A 109 8.81 -1.94 26.01
C ILE A 109 7.76 -0.95 25.53
N ALA A 110 8.19 0.19 24.97
CA ALA A 110 7.32 1.18 24.36
C ALA A 110 8.07 2.00 23.31
N SER A 111 7.34 2.52 22.34
CA SER A 111 7.89 3.42 21.33
C SER A 111 6.83 4.39 20.83
N GLU A 112 7.26 5.57 20.35
CA GLU A 112 6.36 6.56 19.75
C GLU A 112 7.12 7.42 18.73
N GLN A 113 6.40 7.88 17.70
CA GLN A 113 6.95 8.78 16.70
C GLN A 113 6.07 10.01 16.51
N PHE A 114 6.69 11.19 16.50
CA PHE A 114 6.01 12.43 16.13
C PHE A 114 6.67 13.08 14.94
N ARG A 115 5.84 13.48 13.96
CA ARG A 115 6.29 14.41 12.92
C ARG A 115 6.40 15.81 13.51
N LEU A 116 7.57 16.42 13.36
CA LEU A 116 7.79 17.79 13.81
C LEU A 116 7.12 18.79 12.83
N PRO A 117 6.48 19.86 13.31
CA PRO A 117 5.72 20.81 12.49
C PRO A 117 6.62 21.79 11.72
N ILE A 118 7.76 21.31 11.21
CA ILE A 118 8.67 22.07 10.36
C ILE A 118 8.23 21.85 8.92
N LYS A 119 7.57 22.84 8.34
CA LYS A 119 7.03 22.74 6.98
C LYS A 119 8.18 22.68 5.96
N PRO A 120 8.24 21.64 5.11
CA PRO A 120 9.24 21.55 4.05
C PRO A 120 9.14 22.72 3.08
N LEU A 121 10.27 23.19 2.55
CA LEU A 121 10.26 24.09 1.41
C LEU A 121 9.85 23.33 0.15
N ALA A 122 9.23 24.03 -0.80
CA ALA A 122 8.84 23.43 -2.07
C ALA A 122 10.08 22.91 -2.83
N MET A 123 9.91 21.75 -3.48
CA MET A 123 10.90 21.26 -4.44
C MET A 123 10.74 22.00 -5.78
N THR A 124 11.84 22.22 -6.47
CA THR A 124 11.78 22.76 -7.85
C THR A 124 11.17 21.71 -8.79
N GLY A 125 10.31 22.15 -9.69
CA GLY A 125 9.74 21.28 -10.71
C GLY A 125 10.82 20.66 -11.61
N HIS A 126 10.55 19.46 -12.14
CA HIS A 126 11.47 18.78 -13.03
C HIS A 126 11.66 19.54 -14.33
N LYS A 127 12.92 19.66 -14.78
CA LYS A 127 13.30 20.28 -16.05
C LYS A 127 14.21 19.32 -16.82
N ALA A 128 13.89 19.08 -18.07
CA ALA A 128 14.70 18.25 -18.96
C ALA A 128 15.08 19.01 -20.23
N SER A 129 16.25 18.74 -20.77
CA SER A 129 16.70 19.26 -22.07
C SER A 129 16.30 18.31 -23.20
N GLY A 130 16.19 18.84 -24.42
CA GLY A 130 15.73 18.11 -25.60
C GLY A 130 14.22 18.23 -25.81
N LYS A 131 13.66 17.44 -26.72
CA LYS A 131 12.23 17.39 -27.04
C LYS A 131 11.77 15.95 -27.20
N THR A 132 10.49 15.70 -26.95
CA THR A 132 9.81 14.47 -27.31
C THR A 132 9.14 14.62 -28.66
N THR A 133 9.00 13.49 -29.40
CA THR A 133 8.20 13.36 -30.60
C THR A 133 7.18 12.26 -30.39
N VAL A 134 6.02 12.38 -31.06
CA VAL A 134 4.92 11.41 -30.97
C VAL A 134 4.67 10.84 -32.36
N SER A 135 4.54 9.53 -32.47
CA SER A 135 4.00 8.83 -33.64
C SER A 135 2.86 7.92 -33.23
N THR A 136 1.89 7.76 -34.12
CA THR A 136 0.77 6.82 -33.95
C THR A 136 0.71 5.91 -35.15
N ASP A 137 0.74 4.59 -34.90
CA ASP A 137 0.58 3.56 -35.89
C ASP A 137 -0.52 2.59 -35.41
N GLY A 138 -1.68 2.68 -36.02
CA GLY A 138 -2.88 1.94 -35.60
C GLY A 138 -3.24 2.22 -34.14
N ASP A 139 -3.17 1.18 -33.32
CA ASP A 139 -3.46 1.25 -31.88
C ASP A 139 -2.23 1.64 -31.04
N ILE A 140 -1.05 1.78 -31.64
CA ILE A 140 0.19 2.03 -30.93
C ILE A 140 0.54 3.52 -30.98
N ILE A 141 0.68 4.14 -29.80
CA ILE A 141 1.24 5.47 -29.62
C ILE A 141 2.65 5.33 -29.07
N THR A 142 3.62 5.90 -29.78
CA THR A 142 5.02 5.91 -29.36
C THR A 142 5.49 7.34 -29.13
N VAL A 143 5.97 7.59 -27.91
CA VAL A 143 6.65 8.84 -27.55
C VAL A 143 8.13 8.57 -27.51
N LEU A 144 8.90 9.35 -28.27
CA LEU A 144 10.36 9.17 -28.44
C LEU A 144 11.13 10.42 -28.05
N SER A 145 12.34 10.18 -27.54
CA SER A 145 13.44 11.14 -27.47
C SER A 145 14.75 10.40 -27.77
N PRO A 146 15.89 11.08 -27.89
CA PRO A 146 17.18 10.40 -28.05
C PRO A 146 17.55 9.42 -26.93
N ARG A 147 16.90 9.52 -25.78
CA ARG A 147 17.20 8.71 -24.59
C ARG A 147 16.05 7.82 -24.14
N MET A 148 14.84 8.07 -24.62
CA MET A 148 13.63 7.45 -24.06
C MET A 148 12.69 7.01 -25.18
N GLN A 149 12.05 5.86 -24.95
CA GLN A 149 10.90 5.35 -25.67
C GLN A 149 9.81 4.97 -24.68
N PHE A 150 8.60 5.49 -24.89
CA PHE A 150 7.41 5.17 -24.13
C PHE A 150 6.32 4.74 -25.09
N VAL A 151 5.82 3.52 -24.97
CA VAL A 151 4.86 2.92 -25.90
C VAL A 151 3.57 2.63 -25.17
N PHE A 152 2.48 3.16 -25.69
CA PHE A 152 1.12 2.92 -25.20
C PHE A 152 0.29 2.21 -26.28
N ASN A 153 -0.44 1.17 -25.89
CA ASN A 153 -1.36 0.45 -26.77
C ASN A 153 -2.81 0.82 -26.40
N LYS A 154 -3.51 1.51 -27.32
CA LYS A 154 -4.89 1.98 -27.14
C LYS A 154 -5.89 0.83 -26.95
N ARG A 155 -5.66 -0.31 -27.60
CA ARG A 155 -6.57 -1.46 -27.51
C ARG A 155 -6.50 -2.14 -26.14
N SER A 156 -5.29 -2.38 -25.63
CA SER A 156 -5.11 -2.98 -24.31
C SER A 156 -5.24 -1.97 -23.16
N GLY A 157 -5.11 -0.67 -23.45
CA GLY A 157 -5.07 0.38 -22.43
C GLY A 157 -3.80 0.37 -21.59
N LEU A 158 -2.70 -0.24 -22.08
CA LEU A 158 -1.48 -0.45 -21.31
C LEU A 158 -0.30 0.33 -21.88
N VAL A 159 0.58 0.76 -21.00
CA VAL A 159 1.95 1.10 -21.36
C VAL A 159 2.71 -0.21 -21.57
N THR A 160 3.06 -0.53 -22.81
CA THR A 160 3.66 -1.83 -23.16
C THR A 160 5.19 -1.81 -23.17
N SER A 161 5.81 -0.63 -23.20
CA SER A 161 7.26 -0.46 -23.11
C SER A 161 7.62 0.90 -22.52
N TYR A 162 8.58 0.89 -21.62
CA TYR A 162 9.20 2.10 -21.07
C TYR A 162 10.70 1.89 -21.01
N LYS A 163 11.38 2.42 -22.03
CA LYS A 163 12.83 2.32 -22.21
C LYS A 163 13.54 3.63 -21.96
N VAL A 164 14.60 3.61 -21.17
CA VAL A 164 15.47 4.77 -21.00
C VAL A 164 16.93 4.35 -21.11
N ASN A 165 17.71 5.03 -21.96
CA ASN A 165 19.10 4.69 -22.28
C ASN A 165 19.29 3.20 -22.64
N GLY A 166 18.34 2.62 -23.40
CA GLY A 166 18.36 1.23 -23.82
C GLY A 166 17.87 0.22 -22.80
N THR A 167 17.61 0.62 -21.55
CA THR A 167 17.08 -0.26 -20.49
C THR A 167 15.56 -0.29 -20.54
N GLU A 168 14.96 -1.47 -20.73
CA GLU A 168 13.53 -1.70 -20.57
C GLU A 168 13.19 -1.88 -19.09
N TYR A 169 12.16 -1.16 -18.62
CA TYR A 169 11.71 -1.21 -17.23
C TYR A 169 10.49 -2.11 -17.00
N PHE A 170 9.64 -2.33 -18.01
CA PHE A 170 8.49 -3.20 -17.84
C PHE A 170 8.78 -4.62 -18.33
N ALA A 171 8.54 -5.60 -17.45
CA ALA A 171 8.68 -7.00 -17.81
C ALA A 171 7.47 -7.48 -18.64
N GLU A 172 7.74 -8.27 -19.67
CA GLU A 172 6.72 -8.98 -20.47
C GLU A 172 5.65 -8.07 -21.09
N GLY A 173 5.94 -6.76 -21.25
CA GLY A 173 4.98 -5.79 -21.75
C GLY A 173 3.84 -5.46 -20.77
N PHE A 174 3.95 -5.90 -19.51
CA PHE A 174 2.99 -5.61 -18.44
C PHE A 174 3.34 -4.29 -17.74
N GLY A 175 3.02 -3.20 -18.42
CA GLY A 175 3.23 -1.85 -17.89
C GLY A 175 2.04 -1.37 -17.07
N ILE A 176 2.03 -0.05 -16.82
CA ILE A 176 1.08 0.56 -15.88
C ILE A 176 -0.36 0.34 -16.33
N GLN A 177 -1.16 -0.21 -15.44
CA GLN A 177 -2.61 -0.40 -15.61
C GLN A 177 -3.39 -0.08 -14.33
N PRO A 178 -4.68 0.28 -14.45
CA PRO A 178 -5.57 0.48 -13.29
C PRO A 178 -5.63 -0.75 -12.39
N ASN A 179 -5.70 -0.54 -11.07
CA ASN A 179 -5.84 -1.62 -10.09
C ASN A 179 -6.77 -1.20 -8.94
N PHE A 180 -7.88 -1.92 -8.78
CA PHE A 180 -8.91 -1.65 -7.77
C PHE A 180 -9.13 -2.84 -6.84
N TRP A 181 -8.36 -3.93 -7.04
CA TRP A 181 -8.51 -5.18 -6.33
C TRP A 181 -7.28 -5.54 -5.51
N ARG A 182 -7.51 -6.12 -4.35
CA ARG A 182 -6.50 -6.81 -3.54
C ARG A 182 -6.88 -8.28 -3.38
N ALA A 183 -5.92 -9.14 -3.14
CA ALA A 183 -6.21 -10.50 -2.72
C ALA A 183 -6.95 -10.46 -1.38
N PRO A 184 -8.14 -11.11 -1.27
CA PRO A 184 -8.94 -11.01 -0.07
C PRO A 184 -8.21 -11.55 1.16
N THR A 185 -8.30 -10.83 2.27
CA THR A 185 -7.83 -11.27 3.58
C THR A 185 -8.79 -12.26 4.21
N ASP A 186 -8.39 -12.92 5.31
CA ASP A 186 -9.30 -13.78 6.08
C ASP A 186 -10.54 -13.01 6.55
N ASN A 187 -10.38 -11.74 6.94
CA ASN A 187 -11.49 -10.87 7.33
C ASN A 187 -12.39 -10.52 6.15
N ASP A 188 -11.82 -10.24 4.97
CA ASP A 188 -12.59 -9.99 3.75
C ASP A 188 -13.47 -11.21 3.39
N TYR A 189 -12.94 -12.43 3.54
CA TYR A 189 -13.73 -13.65 3.37
C TYR A 189 -14.82 -13.79 4.45
N GLY A 190 -14.47 -13.51 5.70
CA GLY A 190 -15.38 -13.59 6.84
C GLY A 190 -16.60 -12.66 6.68
N ASN A 191 -16.39 -11.47 6.12
CA ASN A 191 -17.44 -10.47 5.92
C ASN A 191 -18.11 -10.49 4.53
N GLY A 192 -17.80 -11.48 3.68
CA GLY A 192 -18.35 -11.63 2.33
C GLY A 192 -17.83 -10.62 1.30
N GLY A 193 -16.70 -9.97 1.59
CA GLY A 193 -16.05 -8.96 0.74
C GLY A 193 -15.86 -9.40 -0.70
N PRO A 194 -15.26 -10.60 -0.99
CA PRO A 194 -14.99 -11.02 -2.35
C PRO A 194 -16.21 -11.04 -3.27
N LYS A 195 -17.38 -11.41 -2.74
CA LYS A 195 -18.64 -11.40 -3.49
C LYS A 195 -19.20 -9.98 -3.64
N ARG A 196 -19.22 -9.23 -2.54
CA ARG A 196 -19.77 -7.88 -2.48
C ARG A 196 -18.99 -6.90 -3.36
N GLU A 197 -17.66 -7.03 -3.40
CA GLU A 197 -16.73 -6.12 -4.04
C GLU A 197 -16.23 -6.65 -5.40
N GLN A 198 -16.82 -7.74 -5.91
CA GLN A 198 -16.41 -8.41 -7.16
C GLN A 198 -16.34 -7.47 -8.37
N ILE A 199 -17.18 -6.44 -8.43
CA ILE A 199 -17.18 -5.45 -9.49
C ILE A 199 -15.83 -4.73 -9.60
N TRP A 200 -15.09 -4.56 -8.51
CA TRP A 200 -13.75 -3.95 -8.49
C TRP A 200 -12.68 -4.89 -9.01
N LYS A 201 -12.83 -6.21 -8.78
CA LYS A 201 -11.99 -7.23 -9.42
C LYS A 201 -12.18 -7.20 -10.95
N GLN A 202 -13.42 -7.07 -11.40
CA GLN A 202 -13.73 -6.91 -12.82
C GLN A 202 -13.18 -5.59 -13.38
N SER A 203 -13.32 -4.49 -12.66
CA SER A 203 -12.79 -3.17 -13.04
C SER A 203 -11.26 -3.15 -13.17
N SER A 204 -10.55 -4.03 -12.45
CA SER A 204 -9.09 -4.18 -12.58
C SER A 204 -8.67 -5.02 -13.79
N LYS A 205 -9.57 -5.84 -14.34
CA LYS A 205 -9.29 -6.76 -15.46
C LYS A 205 -9.97 -6.33 -16.78
N ASN A 206 -11.16 -5.76 -16.69
CA ASN A 206 -12.04 -5.46 -17.79
C ASN A 206 -12.38 -3.96 -17.82
N PHE A 207 -11.39 -3.12 -18.04
CA PHE A 207 -11.57 -1.70 -18.29
C PHE A 207 -11.54 -1.43 -19.80
N ASN A 208 -12.29 -0.44 -20.25
CA ASN A 208 -12.30 0.00 -21.64
C ASN A 208 -11.60 1.35 -21.77
N VAL A 209 -10.80 1.51 -22.79
CA VAL A 209 -10.23 2.81 -23.16
C VAL A 209 -11.33 3.60 -23.89
N ALA A 210 -11.88 4.60 -23.20
CA ALA A 210 -12.93 5.45 -23.76
C ALA A 210 -12.38 6.51 -24.71
N ASP A 211 -11.23 7.09 -24.35
CA ASP A 211 -10.55 8.11 -25.16
C ASP A 211 -9.05 8.18 -24.83
N VAL A 212 -8.25 8.53 -25.83
CA VAL A 212 -6.81 8.78 -25.70
C VAL A 212 -6.43 10.03 -26.47
N THR A 213 -5.85 11.00 -25.77
CA THR A 213 -5.36 12.23 -26.39
C THR A 213 -3.86 12.42 -26.14
N THR A 214 -3.20 13.04 -27.11
CA THR A 214 -1.80 13.44 -26.96
C THR A 214 -1.65 14.93 -27.28
N THR A 215 -0.92 15.65 -26.44
CA THR A 215 -0.60 17.07 -26.65
C THR A 215 0.86 17.33 -26.37
N THR A 216 1.41 18.37 -27.01
CA THR A 216 2.76 18.85 -26.71
C THR A 216 2.66 20.02 -25.74
N ASP A 217 3.44 19.97 -24.67
CA ASP A 217 3.57 21.04 -23.68
C ASP A 217 5.06 21.41 -23.53
N GLY A 218 5.47 22.44 -24.25
CA GLY A 218 6.87 22.85 -24.32
C GLY A 218 7.74 21.80 -25.00
N ASN A 219 8.59 21.13 -24.21
CA ASN A 219 9.51 20.09 -24.70
C ASN A 219 9.07 18.66 -24.34
N LYS A 220 7.93 18.50 -23.70
CA LYS A 220 7.38 17.23 -23.18
C LYS A 220 6.09 16.86 -23.90
N THR A 221 5.74 15.59 -23.86
CA THR A 221 4.45 15.06 -24.35
C THR A 221 3.55 14.79 -23.16
N VAL A 222 2.28 15.18 -23.30
CA VAL A 222 1.21 14.78 -22.38
C VAL A 222 0.31 13.79 -23.09
N LEU A 223 0.24 12.57 -22.56
CA LEU A 223 -0.68 11.51 -22.99
C LEU A 223 -1.77 11.38 -21.93
N THR A 224 -3.02 11.59 -22.28
CA THR A 224 -4.18 11.41 -21.38
C THR A 224 -5.01 10.22 -21.84
N VAL A 225 -5.31 9.33 -20.93
CA VAL A 225 -6.10 8.11 -21.16
C VAL A 225 -7.31 8.13 -20.23
N ASN A 226 -8.49 8.03 -20.80
CA ASN A 226 -9.75 7.92 -20.08
C ASN A 226 -10.19 6.45 -20.10
N TYR A 227 -10.19 5.81 -18.95
CA TYR A 227 -10.68 4.44 -18.78
C TYR A 227 -12.10 4.46 -18.23
N LEU A 228 -12.98 3.72 -18.88
CA LEU A 228 -14.31 3.38 -18.34
C LEU A 228 -14.22 2.03 -17.66
N LEU A 229 -14.48 2.00 -16.36
CA LEU A 229 -14.41 0.83 -15.52
C LEU A 229 -15.70 0.02 -15.58
N ALA A 230 -15.66 -1.27 -15.25
CA ALA A 230 -16.84 -2.12 -15.16
C ALA A 230 -17.89 -1.60 -14.16
N ALA A 231 -17.44 -0.90 -13.11
CA ALA A 231 -18.30 -0.25 -12.12
C ALA A 231 -18.95 1.06 -12.61
N GLY A 232 -18.69 1.49 -13.86
CA GLY A 232 -19.23 2.73 -14.44
C GLY A 232 -18.45 4.00 -14.05
N ASN A 233 -17.38 3.87 -13.27
CA ASN A 233 -16.53 4.99 -12.91
C ASN A 233 -15.55 5.33 -14.05
N LEU A 234 -15.10 6.58 -14.09
CA LEU A 234 -13.97 6.99 -14.92
C LEU A 234 -12.67 6.97 -14.12
N TYR A 235 -11.62 6.44 -14.76
CA TYR A 235 -10.26 6.51 -14.25
C TYR A 235 -9.39 7.17 -15.29
N ILE A 236 -8.95 8.39 -15.00
CA ILE A 236 -8.22 9.23 -15.95
C ILE A 236 -6.75 9.21 -15.56
N MET A 237 -5.89 8.79 -16.48
CA MET A 237 -4.44 8.79 -16.29
C MET A 237 -3.79 9.78 -17.25
N LYS A 238 -3.13 10.78 -16.70
CA LYS A 238 -2.41 11.82 -17.43
C LYS A 238 -0.91 11.63 -17.27
N TYR A 239 -0.26 11.10 -18.28
CA TYR A 239 1.19 10.94 -18.32
C TYR A 239 1.84 12.19 -18.89
N THR A 240 2.70 12.86 -18.10
CA THR A 240 3.60 13.91 -18.57
C THR A 240 4.98 13.31 -18.78
N ILE A 241 5.38 13.16 -20.03
CA ILE A 241 6.55 12.40 -20.46
C ILE A 241 7.66 13.37 -20.86
N TYR A 242 8.75 13.35 -20.11
CA TYR A 242 9.90 14.24 -20.31
C TYR A 242 10.96 13.57 -21.21
N PRO A 243 11.75 14.37 -21.98
CA PRO A 243 12.72 13.82 -22.94
C PRO A 243 13.89 13.06 -22.30
N ASP A 244 14.14 13.20 -21.02
CA ASP A 244 15.17 12.45 -20.28
C ASP A 244 14.67 11.11 -19.68
N GLY A 245 13.39 10.80 -19.90
CA GLY A 245 12.74 9.57 -19.45
C GLY A 245 11.97 9.69 -18.14
N VAL A 246 11.98 10.85 -17.48
CA VAL A 246 11.10 11.07 -16.33
C VAL A 246 9.65 11.08 -16.81
N VAL A 247 8.75 10.38 -16.10
CA VAL A 247 7.32 10.32 -16.40
C VAL A 247 6.53 10.61 -15.15
N HIS A 248 5.72 11.67 -15.16
CA HIS A 248 4.75 11.93 -14.11
C HIS A 248 3.38 11.39 -14.53
N ALA A 249 2.76 10.61 -13.67
CA ALA A 249 1.40 10.09 -13.81
C ALA A 249 0.47 10.81 -12.82
N GLY A 250 -0.34 11.73 -13.32
CA GLY A 250 -1.45 12.34 -12.56
C GLY A 250 -2.72 11.54 -12.80
N ILE A 251 -3.45 11.20 -11.73
CA ILE A 251 -4.57 10.25 -11.80
C ILE A 251 -5.80 10.87 -11.13
N THR A 252 -6.95 10.69 -11.78
CA THR A 252 -8.27 11.05 -11.24
C THR A 252 -9.19 9.84 -11.32
N PHE A 253 -9.81 9.51 -10.20
CA PHE A 253 -10.91 8.56 -10.13
C PHE A 253 -12.19 9.34 -9.84
N THR A 254 -13.22 9.18 -10.65
CA THR A 254 -14.49 9.88 -10.49
C THR A 254 -15.68 9.01 -10.90
N SER A 255 -16.81 9.16 -10.23
CA SER A 255 -18.05 8.50 -10.63
C SER A 255 -18.77 9.31 -11.71
N THR A 256 -19.19 8.62 -12.77
CA THR A 256 -19.94 9.26 -13.88
C THR A 256 -21.44 9.26 -13.64
N ASP A 257 -21.96 8.23 -12.98
CA ASP A 257 -23.37 8.16 -12.58
C ASP A 257 -23.55 7.16 -11.42
N MET A 258 -23.92 7.66 -10.28
CA MET A 258 -24.16 6.87 -9.09
C MET A 258 -25.34 5.91 -9.22
N LYS A 259 -26.32 6.20 -10.10
CA LYS A 259 -27.50 5.35 -10.31
C LYS A 259 -27.19 4.14 -11.20
N ALA A 260 -26.25 4.26 -12.12
CA ALA A 260 -25.84 3.13 -12.99
C ALA A 260 -25.11 2.02 -12.21
N ALA A 261 -24.33 2.38 -11.20
CA ALA A 261 -23.66 1.41 -10.32
C ALA A 261 -24.64 0.60 -9.44
N ASP A 262 -25.83 1.14 -9.20
CA ASP A 262 -26.88 0.47 -8.41
C ASP A 262 -27.68 -0.58 -9.18
N THR A 263 -27.65 -0.57 -10.53
CA THR A 263 -28.59 -1.35 -11.35
C THR A 263 -28.09 -2.72 -11.79
N GLU A 264 -26.79 -3.00 -11.80
CA GLU A 264 -26.26 -4.26 -12.35
C GLU A 264 -26.01 -5.38 -11.34
N VAL A 265 -25.98 -5.10 -10.06
CA VAL A 265 -26.01 -6.14 -9.02
C VAL A 265 -27.42 -6.17 -8.46
N SER A 266 -28.29 -6.99 -9.04
CA SER A 266 -29.68 -7.08 -8.60
C SER A 266 -29.73 -7.36 -7.09
N GLU A 267 -30.62 -6.68 -6.40
CA GLU A 267 -30.93 -6.88 -4.99
C GLU A 267 -31.16 -8.35 -4.66
N ALA A 268 -31.73 -9.12 -5.61
CA ALA A 268 -31.94 -10.56 -5.53
C ALA A 268 -30.62 -11.36 -5.46
N THR A 269 -29.56 -10.95 -6.16
CA THR A 269 -28.24 -11.62 -6.11
C THR A 269 -27.52 -11.33 -4.78
N LEU A 270 -27.77 -10.17 -4.21
CA LEU A 270 -27.25 -9.80 -2.88
C LEU A 270 -28.02 -10.47 -1.75
N MET A 271 -29.36 -10.59 -1.86
CA MET A 271 -30.24 -11.18 -0.84
C MET A 271 -30.12 -12.71 -0.75
N ALA A 272 -29.76 -13.40 -1.80
CA ALA A 272 -29.67 -14.87 -1.84
C ALA A 272 -28.57 -15.48 -0.92
N THR A 273 -27.80 -14.66 -0.21
CA THR A 273 -26.62 -15.11 0.57
C THR A 273 -26.64 -14.71 2.03
N PHE A 274 -27.68 -14.01 2.54
CA PHE A 274 -27.69 -13.46 3.90
C PHE A 274 -28.99 -13.73 4.67
N THR A 275 -28.85 -13.83 6.00
CA THR A 275 -29.97 -13.98 6.93
C THR A 275 -30.76 -12.65 7.00
N PRO A 276 -32.10 -12.68 6.94
CA PRO A 276 -32.88 -11.44 6.89
C PRO A 276 -32.81 -10.66 8.20
N GLY A 277 -32.57 -9.36 8.12
CA GLY A 277 -32.84 -8.38 9.17
C GLY A 277 -31.74 -7.43 9.58
N GLN A 278 -30.49 -7.85 9.69
CA GLN A 278 -29.37 -6.96 10.11
C GLN A 278 -28.47 -6.50 8.96
N ASP A 279 -28.51 -7.18 7.84
CA ASP A 279 -27.52 -7.04 6.78
C ASP A 279 -27.92 -6.07 5.68
N ALA A 280 -29.19 -5.72 5.52
CA ALA A 280 -29.65 -4.82 4.46
C ALA A 280 -29.10 -3.39 4.60
N GLN A 281 -29.03 -2.86 5.82
CA GLN A 281 -28.44 -1.53 6.06
C GLN A 281 -26.91 -1.53 5.94
N ARG A 282 -26.25 -2.61 6.35
CA ARG A 282 -24.80 -2.84 6.16
C ARG A 282 -24.44 -3.01 4.69
N LEU A 283 -25.28 -3.69 3.92
CA LEU A 283 -25.12 -3.90 2.49
C LEU A 283 -25.24 -2.62 1.66
N ALA A 284 -26.17 -1.73 1.98
CA ALA A 284 -26.38 -0.49 1.26
C ALA A 284 -25.16 0.44 1.32
N SER A 285 -24.50 0.54 2.49
CA SER A 285 -23.28 1.35 2.66
C SER A 285 -22.03 0.73 2.02
N SER A 286 -21.99 -0.60 1.84
CA SER A 286 -20.83 -1.33 1.32
C SER A 286 -20.74 -1.38 -0.21
N LYS A 287 -21.83 -1.11 -0.91
CA LYS A 287 -21.86 -1.03 -2.39
C LYS A 287 -20.95 0.06 -2.95
N LEU A 288 -20.56 1.02 -2.11
CA LEU A 288 -19.83 2.23 -2.50
C LEU A 288 -18.36 2.26 -2.04
N ASN A 289 -17.80 1.14 -1.55
CA ASN A 289 -16.40 1.10 -1.15
C ASN A 289 -15.54 0.38 -2.18
N VAL A 290 -14.36 0.96 -2.44
CA VAL A 290 -13.34 0.40 -3.33
C VAL A 290 -12.25 -0.24 -2.49
N PRO A 291 -11.91 -1.53 -2.69
CA PRO A 291 -10.84 -2.18 -1.93
C PRO A 291 -9.47 -1.50 -2.05
N ARG A 292 -9.18 -0.99 -3.26
CA ARG A 292 -7.92 -0.34 -3.61
C ARG A 292 -8.15 0.68 -4.71
N ILE A 293 -7.48 1.82 -4.66
CA ILE A 293 -7.42 2.78 -5.78
C ILE A 293 -5.95 2.96 -6.13
N GLY A 294 -5.54 2.37 -7.24
CA GLY A 294 -4.13 2.33 -7.60
C GLY A 294 -3.85 1.93 -9.04
N VAL A 295 -2.60 1.59 -9.24
CA VAL A 295 -2.06 1.00 -10.48
C VAL A 295 -1.15 -0.17 -10.14
N ARG A 296 -0.91 -1.05 -11.12
CA ARG A 296 0.10 -2.10 -11.01
C ARG A 296 0.89 -2.25 -12.31
N PHE A 297 2.09 -2.79 -12.21
CA PHE A 297 2.98 -3.10 -13.33
C PHE A 297 4.05 -4.10 -12.91
N HIS A 298 4.69 -4.75 -13.89
CA HIS A 298 5.78 -5.69 -13.65
C HIS A 298 7.13 -5.06 -13.99
N LEU A 299 8.09 -5.20 -13.08
CA LEU A 299 9.51 -4.95 -13.34
C LEU A 299 10.25 -6.28 -13.55
N PRO A 300 11.39 -6.28 -14.25
CA PRO A 300 12.26 -7.46 -14.32
C PRO A 300 12.63 -7.99 -12.93
N SER A 301 12.69 -9.30 -12.78
CA SER A 301 12.90 -9.98 -11.50
C SER A 301 14.23 -9.63 -10.82
N ASP A 302 15.20 -9.12 -11.56
CA ASP A 302 16.49 -8.66 -11.04
C ASP A 302 16.45 -7.24 -10.45
N MET A 303 15.34 -6.49 -10.65
CA MET A 303 15.05 -5.22 -9.95
C MET A 303 14.38 -5.48 -8.61
N ASN A 304 15.00 -6.27 -7.76
CA ASN A 304 14.42 -6.75 -6.50
C ASN A 304 14.99 -6.08 -5.24
N GLN A 305 15.95 -5.17 -5.37
CA GLN A 305 16.41 -4.38 -4.23
C GLN A 305 15.45 -3.22 -4.00
N VAL A 306 14.95 -3.06 -2.78
CA VAL A 306 13.92 -2.07 -2.44
C VAL A 306 14.44 -1.15 -1.34
N GLU A 307 14.49 0.15 -1.63
CA GLU A 307 14.71 1.20 -0.63
C GLU A 307 13.50 2.13 -0.65
N TYR A 308 12.97 2.51 0.52
CA TYR A 308 11.81 3.40 0.56
C TYR A 308 11.81 4.30 1.80
N PHE A 309 11.17 5.46 1.66
CA PHE A 309 10.89 6.38 2.75
C PHE A 309 9.38 6.41 3.00
N GLY A 310 8.94 5.74 4.06
CA GLY A 310 7.54 5.50 4.39
C GLY A 310 7.39 4.73 5.69
N ARG A 311 6.19 4.22 6.00
CA ARG A 311 5.96 3.40 7.19
C ARG A 311 6.50 1.99 7.02
N GLY A 312 7.15 1.49 8.07
CA GLY A 312 7.77 0.17 8.06
C GLY A 312 8.30 -0.26 9.43
N PRO A 313 9.23 -1.26 9.45
CA PRO A 313 9.74 -2.07 8.33
C PRO A 313 8.76 -3.13 7.83
N GLY A 314 7.84 -3.61 8.68
CA GLY A 314 6.85 -4.63 8.37
C GLY A 314 5.69 -4.10 7.52
N GLU A 315 4.86 -5.01 7.01
CA GLU A 315 3.62 -4.62 6.33
C GLU A 315 2.70 -3.87 7.26
N ASN A 316 1.96 -2.92 6.70
CA ASN A 316 1.03 -2.10 7.45
C ASN A 316 -0.10 -1.59 6.54
N TYR A 317 -1.26 -1.31 7.13
CA TYR A 317 -2.49 -0.91 6.46
C TYR A 317 -3.07 0.31 7.18
N ILE A 318 -3.98 1.04 6.55
CA ILE A 318 -4.48 2.31 7.10
C ILE A 318 -5.15 2.19 8.48
N ASP A 319 -5.65 1.01 8.84
CA ASP A 319 -6.23 0.66 10.14
C ASP A 319 -5.27 -0.17 11.02
N ARG A 320 -4.02 -0.41 10.57
CA ARG A 320 -2.98 -1.15 11.29
C ARG A 320 -1.60 -0.61 10.90
N ASN A 321 -1.26 0.58 11.36
CA ASN A 321 0.01 1.23 11.04
C ASN A 321 0.58 2.12 12.15
N ALA A 322 -0.03 2.18 13.33
CA ALA A 322 0.46 3.02 14.41
C ALA A 322 1.83 2.56 14.93
N SER A 323 2.07 1.25 14.96
CA SER A 323 3.36 0.65 15.31
C SER A 323 4.44 0.80 14.23
N SER A 324 4.07 1.24 13.03
CA SER A 324 4.96 1.34 11.87
C SER A 324 5.42 2.78 11.68
N PHE A 325 6.66 3.08 12.03
CA PHE A 325 7.20 4.43 11.96
C PHE A 325 7.62 4.80 10.54
N VAL A 326 7.54 6.10 10.22
CA VAL A 326 8.06 6.65 8.98
C VAL A 326 9.58 6.76 9.08
N ASP A 327 10.27 6.00 8.24
CA ASP A 327 11.73 5.98 8.21
C ASP A 327 12.26 5.58 6.82
N LEU A 328 13.58 5.57 6.68
CA LEU A 328 14.27 5.03 5.52
C LEU A 328 14.53 3.54 5.73
N TYR A 329 13.91 2.70 4.92
CA TYR A 329 14.02 1.25 5.01
C TYR A 329 14.64 0.66 3.76
N ARG A 330 15.36 -0.45 3.95
CA ARG A 330 15.95 -1.28 2.88
C ARG A 330 15.54 -2.72 3.05
N THR A 331 15.12 -3.33 1.95
CA THR A 331 14.68 -4.73 1.91
C THR A 331 14.83 -5.27 0.48
N THR A 332 14.25 -6.43 0.21
CA THR A 332 14.11 -6.98 -1.14
C THR A 332 12.66 -7.37 -1.40
N ALA A 333 12.29 -7.47 -2.67
CA ALA A 333 10.96 -7.94 -3.06
C ALA A 333 10.65 -9.33 -2.46
N ASP A 334 11.66 -10.19 -2.34
CA ASP A 334 11.52 -11.51 -1.72
C ASP A 334 11.23 -11.41 -0.21
N GLN A 335 11.87 -10.44 0.49
CA GLN A 335 11.67 -10.22 1.93
C GLN A 335 10.39 -9.44 2.26
N MET A 336 9.79 -8.78 1.28
CA MET A 336 8.50 -8.10 1.47
C MET A 336 7.33 -9.09 1.54
N TYR A 337 7.50 -10.32 1.03
CA TYR A 337 6.48 -11.35 1.16
C TYR A 337 6.31 -11.76 2.62
N THR A 338 5.07 -11.63 3.11
CA THR A 338 4.70 -12.01 4.48
C THR A 338 4.03 -13.38 4.47
N ASN A 339 4.75 -14.39 4.98
CA ASN A 339 4.31 -15.80 4.97
C ASN A 339 3.72 -16.30 6.31
N ASN A 340 3.47 -15.41 7.25
CA ASN A 340 3.00 -15.75 8.60
C ASN A 340 1.46 -15.84 8.69
N TYR A 341 0.78 -15.82 7.56
CA TYR A 341 -0.66 -16.03 7.46
C TYR A 341 -0.99 -17.51 7.28
N VAL A 342 -2.22 -17.90 7.61
CA VAL A 342 -2.68 -19.30 7.48
C VAL A 342 -2.81 -19.69 6.01
N ARG A 343 -3.20 -18.75 5.17
CA ARG A 343 -3.33 -18.91 3.72
C ARG A 343 -2.81 -17.69 2.97
N PRO A 344 -2.53 -17.83 1.65
CA PRO A 344 -2.21 -16.68 0.82
C PRO A 344 -3.33 -15.64 0.83
N GLN A 345 -2.96 -14.39 0.98
CA GLN A 345 -3.85 -13.24 1.01
C GLN A 345 -3.07 -11.97 0.71
N GLU A 346 -3.72 -10.80 0.67
CA GLU A 346 -3.02 -9.52 0.57
C GLU A 346 -1.95 -9.41 1.63
N ASN A 347 -0.75 -9.04 1.23
CA ASN A 347 0.40 -8.90 2.11
C ASN A 347 1.44 -7.94 1.54
N GLY A 348 2.44 -7.62 2.37
CA GLY A 348 3.59 -6.84 1.95
C GLY A 348 3.32 -5.35 1.73
N HIS A 349 2.11 -4.84 2.00
CA HIS A 349 1.77 -3.43 1.79
C HIS A 349 2.49 -2.49 2.77
N ARG A 350 2.84 -1.29 2.30
CA ARG A 350 3.43 -0.19 3.08
C ARG A 350 2.65 1.07 2.84
N THR A 351 2.23 1.74 3.91
CA THR A 351 1.47 3.01 3.84
C THR A 351 2.38 4.23 3.98
N ASP A 352 1.83 5.42 3.74
CA ASP A 352 2.48 6.72 3.92
C ASP A 352 3.89 6.79 3.30
N THR A 353 4.07 6.20 2.12
CA THR A 353 5.35 6.18 1.41
C THR A 353 5.50 7.43 0.57
N ARG A 354 6.63 8.14 0.73
CA ARG A 354 6.96 9.34 -0.04
C ARG A 354 7.65 8.98 -1.35
N TRP A 355 8.47 7.95 -1.29
CA TRP A 355 9.12 7.38 -2.46
C TRP A 355 9.55 5.94 -2.19
N VAL A 356 9.64 5.17 -3.26
CA VAL A 356 10.24 3.84 -3.29
C VAL A 356 11.16 3.72 -4.50
N GLU A 357 12.32 3.13 -4.30
CA GLU A 357 13.30 2.84 -5.33
C GLU A 357 13.48 1.33 -5.45
N LEU A 358 13.32 0.82 -6.68
CA LEU A 358 13.54 -0.58 -7.02
C LEU A 358 14.74 -0.66 -7.97
N THR A 359 15.78 -1.38 -7.55
CA THR A 359 17.04 -1.45 -8.29
C THR A 359 17.55 -2.86 -8.48
N ARG A 360 18.40 -3.04 -9.48
CA ARG A 360 19.28 -4.19 -9.62
C ARG A 360 20.44 -4.12 -8.63
N LYS A 361 21.07 -5.23 -8.36
CA LYS A 361 22.40 -5.23 -7.74
C LYS A 361 23.33 -4.38 -8.62
N GLY A 362 23.86 -3.29 -8.08
CA GLY A 362 24.66 -2.32 -8.85
C GLY A 362 23.97 -0.96 -9.08
N GLY A 363 22.75 -0.77 -8.56
CA GLY A 363 22.12 0.53 -8.39
C GLY A 363 21.24 1.02 -9.52
N LYS A 364 21.24 0.37 -10.70
CA LYS A 364 20.35 0.76 -11.80
C LYS A 364 18.90 0.32 -11.54
N GLY A 365 17.95 1.22 -11.72
CA GLY A 365 16.54 0.91 -11.47
C GLY A 365 15.59 2.08 -11.65
N LEU A 366 14.52 2.07 -10.89
CA LEU A 366 13.42 3.01 -10.99
C LEU A 366 13.07 3.56 -9.62
N LEU A 367 13.15 4.88 -9.47
CA LEU A 367 12.61 5.62 -8.33
C LEU A 367 11.17 6.05 -8.65
N ILE A 368 10.25 5.75 -7.75
CA ILE A 368 8.85 6.13 -7.80
C ILE A 368 8.61 7.11 -6.66
N ARG A 369 8.34 8.37 -6.99
CA ARG A 369 8.11 9.43 -6.01
C ARG A 369 6.64 9.84 -6.03
N ALA A 370 6.01 9.81 -4.87
CA ALA A 370 4.65 10.30 -4.69
C ALA A 370 4.56 11.83 -4.80
N ASP A 371 3.44 12.36 -5.25
CA ASP A 371 3.14 13.80 -5.16
C ASP A 371 2.87 14.22 -3.71
N SER A 372 2.29 13.32 -2.92
CA SER A 372 2.08 13.45 -1.46
C SER A 372 2.58 12.20 -0.76
N THR A 373 1.70 11.22 -0.54
CA THR A 373 2.03 9.88 -0.05
C THR A 373 1.24 8.84 -0.82
N ILE A 374 1.83 7.66 -0.96
CA ILE A 374 1.24 6.48 -1.60
C ILE A 374 1.32 5.28 -0.67
N GLY A 375 0.47 4.29 -0.94
CA GLY A 375 0.74 2.93 -0.52
C GLY A 375 1.50 2.18 -1.61
N PHE A 376 2.28 1.17 -1.24
CA PHE A 376 2.90 0.28 -2.22
C PHE A 376 3.13 -1.12 -1.67
N ASN A 377 3.20 -2.08 -2.58
CA ASN A 377 3.88 -3.36 -2.38
C ASN A 377 4.69 -3.72 -3.63
N ALA A 378 5.77 -4.46 -3.44
CA ALA A 378 6.65 -4.95 -4.50
C ALA A 378 6.98 -6.40 -4.19
N LEU A 379 6.31 -7.33 -4.86
CA LEU A 379 6.37 -8.76 -4.58
C LEU A 379 6.81 -9.55 -5.82
N ARG A 380 7.43 -10.72 -5.59
CA ARG A 380 7.76 -11.67 -6.66
C ARG A 380 6.54 -12.50 -7.09
N ASN A 381 5.33 -12.04 -6.76
CA ASN A 381 4.06 -12.71 -7.03
C ASN A 381 3.03 -11.68 -7.47
N SER A 382 2.08 -12.10 -8.29
CA SER A 382 0.94 -11.27 -8.65
C SER A 382 -0.17 -11.34 -7.60
N VAL A 383 -1.08 -10.35 -7.65
CA VAL A 383 -2.31 -10.36 -6.82
C VAL A 383 -3.08 -11.67 -7.01
N GLU A 384 -3.10 -12.22 -8.23
CA GLU A 384 -3.79 -13.46 -8.57
C GLU A 384 -3.19 -14.70 -7.89
N ASP A 385 -1.90 -14.69 -7.58
CA ASP A 385 -1.25 -15.81 -6.86
C ASP A 385 -1.76 -15.94 -5.43
N PHE A 386 -2.24 -14.85 -4.84
CA PHE A 386 -2.79 -14.79 -3.48
C PHE A 386 -4.32 -14.86 -3.44
N ASP A 387 -5.00 -14.66 -4.57
CA ASP A 387 -6.45 -14.63 -4.69
C ASP A 387 -6.99 -15.99 -5.16
N SER A 388 -7.18 -16.93 -4.23
CA SER A 388 -7.75 -18.23 -4.51
C SER A 388 -9.27 -18.17 -4.60
N GLU A 389 -9.84 -18.22 -5.81
CA GLU A 389 -11.30 -18.26 -6.04
C GLU A 389 -12.00 -19.47 -5.38
N GLU A 390 -11.26 -20.55 -5.10
CA GLU A 390 -11.83 -21.74 -4.43
C GLU A 390 -12.20 -21.53 -2.97
N ALA A 391 -11.55 -20.60 -2.28
CA ALA A 391 -11.90 -20.30 -0.89
C ALA A 391 -13.37 -19.78 -0.78
N ILE A 392 -13.92 -19.24 -1.88
CA ILE A 392 -15.29 -18.71 -1.95
C ILE A 392 -16.33 -19.83 -2.07
N SER A 393 -15.97 -20.97 -2.64
CA SER A 393 -16.90 -22.06 -2.95
C SER A 393 -17.02 -23.13 -1.88
N ARG A 394 -16.46 -22.90 -0.68
CA ARG A 394 -16.75 -23.81 0.45
C ARG A 394 -18.17 -23.55 0.93
N PRO A 395 -19.11 -24.48 0.71
CA PRO A 395 -20.43 -24.36 1.34
C PRO A 395 -20.22 -24.30 2.85
N ARG A 396 -20.90 -23.40 3.53
CA ARG A 396 -20.85 -23.27 4.99
C ARG A 396 -21.30 -24.52 5.75
N GLN A 397 -21.82 -25.55 5.05
CA GLN A 397 -22.32 -26.78 5.63
C GLN A 397 -21.92 -27.99 4.78
N TRP A 398 -20.77 -28.56 5.08
CA TRP A 398 -20.38 -29.89 4.56
C TRP A 398 -21.27 -31.03 5.06
N THR A 399 -22.11 -30.76 6.04
CA THR A 399 -22.99 -31.75 6.69
C THR A 399 -24.14 -32.25 5.81
N ASN A 400 -24.43 -31.59 4.68
CA ASN A 400 -25.56 -31.91 3.81
C ASN A 400 -25.18 -32.47 2.44
N PHE A 401 -23.89 -32.74 2.19
CA PHE A 401 -23.44 -33.36 0.94
C PHE A 401 -23.35 -34.88 1.07
N THR A 402 -23.87 -35.58 0.06
CA THR A 402 -23.67 -37.01 -0.06
C THR A 402 -22.20 -37.33 -0.36
N PRO A 403 -21.69 -38.51 0.04
CA PRO A 403 -20.32 -38.94 -0.31
C PRO A 403 -20.04 -38.88 -1.82
N GLU A 404 -21.04 -39.05 -2.66
CA GLU A 404 -20.95 -39.00 -4.11
C GLU A 404 -20.77 -37.56 -4.64
N GLU A 405 -21.49 -36.59 -4.06
CA GLU A 405 -21.32 -35.17 -4.38
C GLU A 405 -19.93 -34.66 -3.97
N VAL A 406 -19.40 -35.14 -2.83
CA VAL A 406 -18.04 -34.83 -2.40
C VAL A 406 -17.00 -35.46 -3.34
N ALA A 407 -17.22 -36.71 -3.77
CA ALA A 407 -16.33 -37.39 -4.72
C ALA A 407 -16.32 -36.71 -6.09
N ASN A 408 -17.50 -36.37 -6.63
CA ASN A 408 -17.65 -35.68 -7.91
C ASN A 408 -16.99 -34.28 -7.89
N HIS A 409 -17.16 -33.54 -6.79
CA HIS A 409 -16.52 -32.25 -6.60
C HIS A 409 -14.97 -32.36 -6.55
N ASN A 410 -14.44 -33.43 -5.93
CA ASN A 410 -13.00 -33.71 -5.90
C ASN A 410 -12.45 -34.16 -7.24
N GLU A 411 -13.25 -34.91 -8.05
CA GLU A 411 -12.86 -35.27 -9.42
C GLU A 411 -12.86 -34.09 -10.40
N GLU A 412 -13.83 -33.18 -10.31
CA GLU A 412 -13.84 -31.95 -11.09
C GLU A 412 -12.66 -31.06 -10.73
N LYS A 413 -12.30 -30.98 -9.45
CA LYS A 413 -11.09 -30.29 -8.98
C LYS A 413 -9.81 -30.90 -9.55
N ALA A 414 -9.72 -32.23 -9.62
CA ALA A 414 -8.54 -32.92 -10.16
C ALA A 414 -8.38 -32.71 -11.68
N LYS A 415 -9.47 -32.49 -12.40
CA LYS A 415 -9.48 -32.24 -13.85
C LYS A 415 -9.13 -30.79 -14.21
N ASN A 416 -9.37 -29.84 -13.31
CA ASN A 416 -9.09 -28.40 -13.48
C ASN A 416 -7.82 -27.98 -12.75
N VAL A 417 -6.75 -28.75 -12.85
CA VAL A 417 -5.46 -28.43 -12.18
C VAL A 417 -4.73 -27.28 -12.91
N ILE A 418 -5.27 -26.09 -12.82
CA ILE A 418 -4.44 -24.92 -12.62
C ILE A 418 -3.94 -25.07 -11.18
N ARG A 419 -2.63 -25.14 -11.00
CA ARG A 419 -1.98 -25.33 -9.70
C ARG A 419 -2.38 -24.16 -8.78
N ARG A 420 -3.43 -24.37 -7.98
CA ARG A 420 -3.99 -23.31 -7.12
C ARG A 420 -3.09 -23.19 -5.90
N MET A 421 -2.59 -21.99 -5.66
CA MET A 421 -1.77 -21.67 -4.49
C MET A 421 -2.69 -21.47 -3.28
N THR A 422 -3.10 -22.57 -2.64
CA THR A 422 -4.07 -22.54 -1.52
C THR A 422 -3.41 -22.44 -0.15
N HIS A 423 -2.11 -22.75 -0.07
CA HIS A 423 -1.34 -22.67 1.17
C HIS A 423 -0.12 -21.78 0.95
N VAL A 424 0.39 -21.18 2.00
CA VAL A 424 1.57 -20.30 1.91
C VAL A 424 2.81 -21.01 1.34
N ASN A 425 2.91 -22.33 1.50
CA ASN A 425 3.98 -23.14 0.92
C ASN A 425 3.82 -23.40 -0.59
N ASP A 426 2.65 -23.14 -1.16
CA ASP A 426 2.40 -23.29 -2.59
C ASP A 426 2.90 -22.08 -3.38
N ILE A 427 3.09 -20.94 -2.68
CA ILE A 427 3.52 -19.69 -3.28
C ILE A 427 4.96 -19.81 -3.76
N THR A 428 5.15 -19.65 -5.07
CA THR A 428 6.47 -19.69 -5.72
C THR A 428 6.75 -18.35 -6.41
N PRO A 429 7.95 -17.78 -6.25
CA PRO A 429 8.32 -16.52 -6.89
C PRO A 429 8.20 -16.60 -8.42
N ARG A 430 7.63 -15.58 -9.03
CA ARG A 430 7.56 -15.38 -10.47
C ARG A 430 8.86 -14.76 -11.01
N ASN A 431 9.00 -14.75 -12.34
CA ASN A 431 10.16 -14.14 -13.00
C ASN A 431 9.98 -12.62 -13.24
N PHE A 432 9.26 -11.95 -12.33
CA PHE A 432 9.07 -10.50 -12.31
C PHE A 432 8.96 -10.02 -10.86
N VAL A 433 8.98 -8.71 -10.68
CA VAL A 433 8.50 -8.03 -9.47
C VAL A 433 7.22 -7.29 -9.84
N GLU A 434 6.06 -7.72 -9.29
CA GLU A 434 4.84 -6.92 -9.39
C GLU A 434 4.91 -5.77 -8.39
N VAL A 435 4.76 -4.56 -8.93
CA VAL A 435 4.71 -3.33 -8.15
C VAL A 435 3.30 -2.80 -8.19
N CYS A 436 2.66 -2.70 -7.04
CA CYS A 436 1.42 -1.96 -6.87
C CYS A 436 1.73 -0.61 -6.24
N ILE A 437 1.21 0.45 -6.85
CA ILE A 437 1.27 1.83 -6.33
C ILE A 437 -0.16 2.28 -6.14
N ASP A 438 -0.51 2.63 -4.90
CA ASP A 438 -1.87 2.95 -4.52
C ASP A 438 -1.98 4.36 -3.98
N MET A 439 -3.05 5.05 -4.35
CA MET A 439 -3.49 6.19 -3.55
C MET A 439 -3.74 5.72 -2.11
N LYS A 440 -4.55 4.65 -1.97
CA LYS A 440 -4.82 3.94 -0.71
C LYS A 440 -5.42 2.55 -0.98
N GLN A 441 -5.32 1.67 0.02
CA GLN A 441 -6.19 0.51 0.20
C GLN A 441 -7.15 0.77 1.34
N GLN A 442 -8.35 0.18 1.31
CA GLN A 442 -9.22 0.14 2.49
C GLN A 442 -8.58 -0.68 3.61
N GLY A 443 -9.00 -0.44 4.84
CA GLY A 443 -8.56 -1.20 6.01
C GLY A 443 -8.80 -2.69 5.88
N ILE A 444 -8.09 -3.47 6.69
CA ILE A 444 -8.19 -4.94 6.69
C ILE A 444 -9.16 -5.45 7.76
N ALA A 445 -9.72 -4.58 8.59
CA ALA A 445 -10.67 -4.90 9.65
C ALA A 445 -10.15 -5.95 10.67
N GLY A 446 -11.05 -6.73 11.26
CA GLY A 446 -10.69 -7.76 12.24
C GLY A 446 -10.97 -7.35 13.67
N TYR A 447 -11.94 -6.45 13.89
CA TYR A 447 -12.35 -5.99 15.23
C TYR A 447 -13.13 -7.06 16.01
N ASP A 448 -13.68 -8.03 15.30
CA ASP A 448 -14.31 -9.22 15.90
C ASP A 448 -13.96 -10.49 15.11
N SER A 449 -14.41 -11.66 15.62
CA SER A 449 -14.20 -12.97 14.99
C SER A 449 -15.30 -13.36 14.00
N TRP A 450 -16.25 -12.49 13.73
CA TRP A 450 -17.50 -12.79 13.00
C TRP A 450 -17.54 -12.15 11.61
N GLY A 451 -16.49 -11.48 11.18
CA GLY A 451 -16.38 -10.87 9.87
C GLY A 451 -16.79 -9.40 9.86
N ASP A 452 -16.36 -8.65 10.85
CA ASP A 452 -16.55 -7.20 10.87
C ASP A 452 -15.82 -6.51 9.71
N ARG A 453 -16.31 -5.33 9.35
CA ARG A 453 -15.79 -4.53 8.23
C ARG A 453 -14.89 -3.42 8.77
N PRO A 454 -14.01 -2.85 7.91
CA PRO A 454 -13.27 -1.65 8.28
C PRO A 454 -14.20 -0.54 8.77
N LEU A 455 -13.78 0.21 9.77
CA LEU A 455 -14.49 1.42 10.22
C LEU A 455 -14.62 2.42 9.05
N PRO A 456 -15.64 3.27 9.02
CA PRO A 456 -15.91 4.19 7.90
C PRO A 456 -14.70 5.06 7.50
N GLU A 457 -13.91 5.50 8.46
CA GLU A 457 -12.67 6.28 8.24
C GLU A 457 -11.55 5.49 7.54
N HIS A 458 -11.64 4.17 7.55
CA HIS A 458 -10.71 3.25 6.89
C HIS A 458 -11.28 2.65 5.61
N THR A 459 -12.31 3.26 5.04
CA THR A 459 -12.90 2.86 3.75
C THR A 459 -12.61 3.86 2.65
N LEU A 460 -12.81 3.44 1.39
CA LEU A 460 -12.66 4.27 0.21
C LEU A 460 -14.00 4.35 -0.54
N PRO A 461 -14.89 5.30 -0.21
CA PRO A 461 -16.16 5.43 -0.88
C PRO A 461 -16.02 5.68 -2.38
N ALA A 462 -16.71 4.89 -3.22
CA ALA A 462 -16.67 5.02 -4.68
C ALA A 462 -17.41 6.26 -5.21
N ASN A 463 -18.20 6.90 -4.37
CA ASN A 463 -18.96 8.12 -4.70
C ASN A 463 -18.18 9.41 -4.44
N LYS A 464 -16.88 9.32 -4.22
CA LYS A 464 -15.99 10.47 -4.08
C LYS A 464 -15.05 10.56 -5.26
N GLU A 465 -14.65 11.79 -5.58
CA GLU A 465 -13.56 12.03 -6.49
C GLU A 465 -12.23 11.96 -5.74
N TYR A 466 -11.23 11.32 -6.36
CA TYR A 466 -9.90 11.19 -5.81
C TYR A 466 -8.87 11.65 -6.83
N HIS A 467 -7.92 12.48 -6.37
CA HIS A 467 -6.79 12.96 -7.16
C HIS A 467 -5.49 12.53 -6.49
N TRP A 468 -4.59 11.97 -7.26
CA TRP A 468 -3.28 11.56 -6.78
C TRP A 468 -2.28 11.46 -7.93
N GLY A 469 -1.04 11.23 -7.62
CA GLY A 469 -0.04 11.07 -8.67
C GLY A 469 1.31 10.63 -8.12
N PHE A 470 2.15 10.21 -9.06
CA PHE A 470 3.52 9.82 -8.80
C PHE A 470 4.40 10.08 -10.01
N THR A 471 5.70 10.11 -9.78
CA THR A 471 6.70 10.31 -10.82
C THR A 471 7.64 9.11 -10.89
N LEU A 472 7.78 8.52 -12.07
CA LEU A 472 8.80 7.51 -12.40
C LEU A 472 10.09 8.21 -12.81
N MET A 473 11.20 7.87 -12.18
CA MET A 473 12.51 8.47 -12.43
C MET A 473 13.56 7.36 -12.57
N PRO A 474 14.15 7.19 -13.76
CA PRO A 474 15.23 6.23 -13.95
C PRO A 474 16.43 6.52 -13.06
N VAL A 475 16.92 5.51 -12.35
CA VAL A 475 18.14 5.56 -11.52
C VAL A 475 19.30 4.93 -12.31
N LYS A 476 20.48 5.56 -12.26
CA LYS A 476 21.69 5.16 -13.04
C LYS A 476 22.58 4.21 -12.25
#